data_b13a4083b045bda08e9346f250e224b6
#
_entry.id   b13a4083b045bda08e9346f250e224b6
#
_cell.length_a   1.000
_cell.length_b   1.000
_cell.length_c   1.000
_cell.angle_alpha   90.00
_cell.angle_beta   90.00
_cell.angle_gamma   90.00
#
_symmetry.space_group_name_H-M   'P 1'
#
loop_
_entity.id
_entity.type
_entity.pdbx_description
1 polymer ?
#
loop_
_entity_poly.entity_id
_entity_poly.type
_entity_poly.pdbx_seq_one_letter_code
_entity_poly.pdbx_strand_id
1 'polypeptide(L)'
;MKLPFIIKSLLLLTIVRGLVVILHELGHAIPAMILTKQKVSIYIGSYGNPKKSINFRIGLLDLWLSYEMLSWKNGLCVPSAENISINRQIIYVLTGPICSSIFATLYLYIAILKDFSDLYLHFAVIFFLISILDLFGNLMPNEKPIELFDGTVTYNDGYTLSKLFKYRKFPNQYAEAIDLFNKKEYKKSINLFDYFLKIKLKNENIYRLNIFANMQIKNFERAKKLFEDYEQEFKLTSDDYSDGGFIYSKLNMNDESLDFYNKSIELNSENVYSLNNKGFALNLLEKYSEAIPLFDKAIEVDEFFAYSYNNRGLSKIKTGRINEGLADIEKSIQLDRNNSYSYRNLGIYHFDIGEIEKARELFLKSKELDEDTHMIDELILSTKIS
;
A
#
# COMPACT_ATOMS: atom_id res chain seq x y z
N MET A 1 54.73 0.07 -5.90
CA MET A 1 54.03 0.95 -6.90
C MET A 1 53.04 1.83 -6.16
N LYS A 2 53.28 3.17 -6.12
CA LYS A 2 52.34 4.09 -5.46
C LYS A 2 51.08 4.20 -6.32
N LEU A 3 49.90 3.86 -5.73
CA LEU A 3 48.62 3.98 -6.40
C LEU A 3 48.40 5.43 -6.88
N PRO A 4 47.98 5.69 -8.11
CA PRO A 4 47.70 7.03 -8.58
C PRO A 4 46.73 7.76 -7.66
N PHE A 5 46.91 9.05 -7.46
CA PHE A 5 46.09 9.89 -6.55
C PHE A 5 44.58 9.74 -6.83
N ILE A 6 44.20 9.71 -8.10
CA ILE A 6 42.80 9.55 -8.53
C ILE A 6 42.19 8.22 -8.00
N ILE A 7 42.92 7.12 -8.12
CA ILE A 7 42.42 5.80 -7.66
C ILE A 7 42.26 5.77 -6.15
N LYS A 8 43.19 6.39 -5.41
CA LYS A 8 43.08 6.54 -3.95
C LYS A 8 41.85 7.35 -3.57
N SER A 9 41.59 8.46 -4.27
CA SER A 9 40.44 9.30 -4.03
C SER A 9 39.12 8.60 -4.33
N LEU A 10 39.03 7.81 -5.39
CA LEU A 10 37.84 7.02 -5.73
C LEU A 10 37.55 5.92 -4.70
N LEU A 11 38.57 5.20 -4.25
CA LEU A 11 38.44 4.20 -3.19
C LEU A 11 37.98 4.86 -1.88
N LEU A 12 38.58 5.98 -1.53
CA LEU A 12 38.23 6.74 -0.35
C LEU A 12 36.79 7.25 -0.40
N LEU A 13 36.36 7.75 -1.55
CA LEU A 13 35.00 8.20 -1.80
C LEU A 13 33.98 7.08 -1.57
N THR A 14 34.24 5.86 -2.03
CA THR A 14 33.37 4.72 -1.86
C THR A 14 33.24 4.31 -0.39
N ILE A 15 34.36 4.27 0.34
CA ILE A 15 34.38 3.93 1.77
C ILE A 15 33.65 5.00 2.59
N VAL A 16 33.96 6.28 2.35
CA VAL A 16 33.34 7.41 3.06
C VAL A 16 31.86 7.46 2.81
N ARG A 17 31.40 7.21 1.58
CA ARG A 17 29.97 7.19 1.27
C ARG A 17 29.23 6.12 2.07
N GLY A 18 29.75 4.90 2.15
CA GLY A 18 29.18 3.84 2.97
C GLY A 18 29.15 4.21 4.46
N LEU A 19 30.23 4.84 4.97
CA LEU A 19 30.28 5.31 6.36
C LEU A 19 29.22 6.39 6.65
N VAL A 20 29.05 7.36 5.76
CA VAL A 20 28.05 8.41 5.89
C VAL A 20 26.64 7.81 5.97
N VAL A 21 26.29 6.86 5.07
CA VAL A 21 24.99 6.19 5.08
C VAL A 21 24.79 5.40 6.38
N ILE A 22 25.78 4.68 6.87
CA ILE A 22 25.67 3.95 8.15
C ILE A 22 25.42 4.92 9.31
N LEU A 23 26.17 6.01 9.40
CA LEU A 23 26.00 7.02 10.46
C LEU A 23 24.66 7.74 10.36
N HIS A 24 24.19 8.00 9.15
CA HIS A 24 22.88 8.56 8.89
C HIS A 24 21.77 7.65 9.42
N GLU A 25 21.75 6.38 9.03
CA GLU A 25 20.73 5.43 9.48
C GLU A 25 20.78 5.14 10.98
N LEU A 26 21.98 5.08 11.56
CA LEU A 26 22.14 5.00 13.01
C LEU A 26 21.61 6.24 13.72
N GLY A 27 21.77 7.41 13.11
CA GLY A 27 21.20 8.67 13.57
C GLY A 27 19.68 8.65 13.68
N HIS A 28 18.99 7.90 12.82
CA HIS A 28 17.55 7.64 12.95
C HIS A 28 17.26 6.56 14.00
N ALA A 29 17.97 5.45 13.93
CA ALA A 29 17.63 4.26 14.69
C ALA A 29 17.83 4.43 16.19
N ILE A 30 18.92 5.07 16.63
CA ILE A 30 19.21 5.24 18.06
C ILE A 30 18.10 6.05 18.75
N PRO A 31 17.72 7.25 18.27
CA PRO A 31 16.60 7.99 18.86
C PRO A 31 15.27 7.23 18.72
N ALA A 32 15.00 6.56 17.59
CA ALA A 32 13.80 5.77 17.43
C ALA A 32 13.69 4.67 18.49
N MET A 33 14.75 3.91 18.74
CA MET A 33 14.79 2.89 19.80
C MET A 33 14.57 3.47 21.20
N ILE A 34 15.20 4.61 21.51
CA ILE A 34 15.06 5.28 22.81
C ILE A 34 13.62 5.78 23.01
N LEU A 35 13.03 6.40 22.00
CA LEU A 35 11.71 7.02 22.07
C LEU A 35 10.56 6.01 22.02
N THR A 36 10.73 4.88 21.33
CA THR A 36 9.67 3.87 21.14
C THR A 36 9.83 2.66 22.03
N LYS A 37 11.04 2.35 22.46
CA LYS A 37 11.42 1.09 23.14
C LYS A 37 11.07 -0.17 22.34
N GLN A 38 11.01 -0.03 21.03
CA GLN A 38 10.66 -1.10 20.09
C GLN A 38 11.79 -1.37 19.11
N LYS A 39 11.66 -2.48 18.39
CA LYS A 39 12.63 -2.91 17.39
C LYS A 39 12.73 -1.91 16.25
N VAL A 40 13.94 -1.70 15.75
CA VAL A 40 14.24 -0.83 14.61
C VAL A 40 15.09 -1.60 13.62
N SER A 41 14.71 -1.61 12.36
CA SER A 41 15.47 -2.24 11.27
C SER A 41 16.20 -1.17 10.45
N ILE A 42 17.51 -1.41 10.22
CA ILE A 42 18.32 -0.62 9.29
C ILE A 42 18.65 -1.48 8.08
N TYR A 43 18.43 -0.96 6.90
CA TYR A 43 18.76 -1.58 5.62
C TYR A 43 19.83 -0.76 4.90
N ILE A 44 21.00 -1.33 4.64
CA ILE A 44 22.07 -0.69 3.89
C ILE A 44 22.21 -1.38 2.53
N GLY A 45 21.79 -0.69 1.46
CA GLY A 45 21.96 -1.10 0.08
C GLY A 45 21.02 -2.19 -0.46
N SER A 46 20.10 -2.74 0.36
CA SER A 46 19.28 -3.88 -0.04
C SER A 46 17.77 -3.68 0.14
N TYR A 47 17.36 -2.62 0.83
CA TYR A 47 15.96 -2.36 1.17
C TYR A 47 15.19 -3.59 1.71
N GLY A 48 15.89 -4.42 2.51
CA GLY A 48 15.29 -5.58 3.17
C GLY A 48 15.36 -6.90 2.41
N ASN A 49 15.98 -6.96 1.22
CA ASN A 49 16.10 -8.20 0.47
C ASN A 49 17.00 -9.23 1.19
N PRO A 50 16.45 -10.34 1.75
CA PRO A 50 17.21 -11.30 2.52
C PRO A 50 18.20 -12.11 1.68
N LYS A 51 17.99 -12.22 0.36
CA LYS A 51 18.88 -12.94 -0.57
C LYS A 51 20.13 -12.12 -0.92
N LYS A 52 20.10 -10.80 -0.65
CA LYS A 52 21.19 -9.87 -1.00
C LYS A 52 21.89 -9.27 0.21
N SER A 53 21.55 -9.70 1.45
CA SER A 53 22.03 -9.10 2.68
C SER A 53 22.43 -10.10 3.74
N ILE A 54 23.39 -9.70 4.60
CA ILE A 54 23.62 -10.32 5.91
C ILE A 54 22.81 -9.55 6.95
N ASN A 55 22.19 -10.28 7.89
CA ASN A 55 21.47 -9.71 9.03
C ASN A 55 22.25 -9.87 10.32
N PHE A 56 22.37 -8.77 11.08
CA PHE A 56 22.93 -8.73 12.43
C PHE A 56 21.90 -8.16 13.39
N ARG A 57 21.64 -8.85 14.51
CA ARG A 57 20.74 -8.35 15.55
C ARG A 57 21.51 -8.01 16.82
N ILE A 58 21.37 -6.76 17.27
CA ILE A 58 21.99 -6.23 18.50
C ILE A 58 20.89 -5.58 19.35
N GLY A 59 20.37 -6.32 20.33
CA GLY A 59 19.24 -5.86 21.14
C GLY A 59 18.00 -5.54 20.32
N LEU A 60 17.60 -4.27 20.32
CA LEU A 60 16.45 -3.78 19.53
C LEU A 60 16.82 -3.40 18.08
N LEU A 61 18.10 -3.39 17.74
CA LEU A 61 18.57 -3.05 16.39
C LEU A 61 18.69 -4.30 15.52
N ASP A 62 18.10 -4.24 14.33
CA ASP A 62 18.18 -5.25 13.28
C ASP A 62 18.88 -4.64 12.06
N LEU A 63 20.14 -4.98 11.84
CA LEU A 63 20.98 -4.38 10.80
C LEU A 63 21.12 -5.33 9.61
N TRP A 64 20.73 -4.87 8.44
CA TRP A 64 20.81 -5.59 7.16
C TRP A 64 21.81 -4.91 6.23
N LEU A 65 22.94 -5.59 5.98
CA LEU A 65 24.00 -5.09 5.12
C LEU A 65 24.01 -5.85 3.80
N SER A 66 23.91 -5.14 2.67
CA SER A 66 24.06 -5.74 1.35
C SER A 66 25.47 -6.33 1.16
N TYR A 67 25.58 -7.48 0.49
CA TYR A 67 26.86 -8.06 0.06
C TYR A 67 27.61 -7.16 -0.94
N GLU A 68 26.87 -6.33 -1.68
CA GLU A 68 27.43 -5.43 -2.69
C GLU A 68 27.78 -4.07 -2.06
N MET A 69 29.04 -3.85 -1.68
CA MET A 69 29.46 -2.57 -1.09
C MET A 69 29.17 -1.34 -1.97
N LEU A 70 29.16 -1.49 -3.29
CA LEU A 70 28.82 -0.39 -4.21
C LEU A 70 27.34 0.04 -4.09
N SER A 71 26.47 -0.83 -3.58
CA SER A 71 25.07 -0.52 -3.28
C SER A 71 24.87 0.30 -2.00
N TRP A 72 25.88 0.41 -1.13
CA TRP A 72 25.83 1.14 0.16
C TRP A 72 25.69 2.67 0.02
N LYS A 73 25.28 3.10 -1.16
CA LYS A 73 24.90 4.50 -1.43
C LYS A 73 23.49 4.84 -0.95
N ASN A 74 22.69 3.85 -0.58
CA ASN A 74 21.32 3.98 -0.12
C ASN A 74 21.17 3.28 1.22
N GLY A 75 20.48 3.91 2.15
CA GLY A 75 20.10 3.34 3.44
C GLY A 75 18.60 3.57 3.69
N LEU A 76 18.09 2.88 4.72
CA LEU A 76 16.72 3.07 5.19
C LEU A 76 16.59 2.57 6.62
N CYS A 77 16.03 3.38 7.49
CA CYS A 77 15.67 3.05 8.85
C CYS A 77 14.16 2.89 9.01
N VAL A 78 13.71 1.73 9.47
CA VAL A 78 12.28 1.41 9.64
C VAL A 78 12.01 1.01 11.10
N PRO A 79 11.39 1.88 11.91
CA PRO A 79 10.88 1.52 13.23
C PRO A 79 9.70 0.55 13.12
N SER A 80 9.63 -0.47 13.99
CA SER A 80 8.49 -1.39 14.05
C SER A 80 7.29 -0.86 14.84
N ALA A 81 7.40 0.33 15.41
CA ALA A 81 6.36 0.93 16.24
C ALA A 81 5.20 1.48 15.39
N GLU A 82 3.98 1.02 15.63
CA GLU A 82 2.80 1.43 14.86
C GLU A 82 2.27 2.82 15.26
N ASN A 83 2.29 3.19 16.54
CA ASN A 83 1.65 4.42 17.03
C ASN A 83 2.67 5.39 17.66
N ILE A 84 3.52 5.97 16.82
CA ILE A 84 4.52 6.95 17.28
C ILE A 84 3.94 8.38 17.16
N SER A 85 3.99 9.17 18.26
CA SER A 85 3.54 10.57 18.19
C SER A 85 4.36 11.38 17.17
N ILE A 86 3.71 12.32 16.49
CA ILE A 86 4.30 13.16 15.42
C ILE A 86 5.59 13.84 15.89
N ASN A 87 5.62 14.36 17.12
CA ASN A 87 6.82 15.01 17.65
C ASN A 87 8.01 14.03 17.79
N ARG A 88 7.75 12.79 18.21
CA ARG A 88 8.80 11.74 18.29
C ARG A 88 9.29 11.34 16.90
N GLN A 89 8.36 11.25 15.93
CA GLN A 89 8.72 11.00 14.53
C GLN A 89 9.62 12.09 13.96
N ILE A 90 9.26 13.36 14.15
CA ILE A 90 10.08 14.51 13.73
C ILE A 90 11.50 14.42 14.32
N ILE A 91 11.63 14.07 15.60
CA ILE A 91 12.93 13.97 16.26
C ILE A 91 13.80 12.93 15.55
N TYR A 92 13.35 11.67 15.46
CA TYR A 92 14.20 10.63 14.89
C TYR A 92 14.43 10.79 13.38
N VAL A 93 13.49 11.39 12.63
CA VAL A 93 13.70 11.67 11.19
C VAL A 93 14.73 12.77 10.98
N LEU A 94 14.76 13.81 11.82
CA LEU A 94 15.77 14.86 11.73
C LEU A 94 17.17 14.40 12.13
N THR A 95 17.28 13.47 13.07
CA THR A 95 18.57 13.10 13.63
C THR A 95 19.47 12.30 12.68
N GLY A 96 18.93 11.63 11.66
CA GLY A 96 19.71 10.90 10.66
C GLY A 96 20.72 11.80 9.92
N PRO A 97 20.25 12.70 9.07
CA PRO A 97 21.14 13.56 8.30
C PRO A 97 22.01 14.49 9.18
N ILE A 98 21.50 14.89 10.36
CA ILE A 98 22.27 15.69 11.31
C ILE A 98 23.42 14.89 11.94
N CYS A 99 23.20 13.61 12.26
CA CYS A 99 24.19 12.76 12.91
C CYS A 99 25.46 12.61 12.07
N SER A 100 25.34 12.23 10.81
CA SER A 100 26.49 12.08 9.90
C SER A 100 27.28 13.38 9.78
N SER A 101 26.58 14.52 9.68
CA SER A 101 27.19 15.86 9.54
C SER A 101 27.93 16.31 10.81
N ILE A 102 27.39 16.03 12.01
CA ILE A 102 28.06 16.34 13.29
C ILE A 102 29.37 15.53 13.41
N PHE A 103 29.32 14.22 13.16
CA PHE A 103 30.51 13.36 13.25
C PHE A 103 31.59 13.79 12.26
N ALA A 104 31.22 14.11 11.04
CA ALA A 104 32.16 14.54 10.01
C ALA A 104 32.80 15.90 10.34
N THR A 105 32.00 16.86 10.85
CA THR A 105 32.48 18.16 11.28
C THR A 105 33.46 18.04 12.45
N LEU A 106 33.11 17.23 13.46
CA LEU A 106 33.96 17.00 14.61
C LEU A 106 35.28 16.31 14.21
N TYR A 107 35.22 15.33 13.32
CA TYR A 107 36.41 14.64 12.84
C TYR A 107 37.33 15.59 12.04
N LEU A 108 36.77 16.43 11.16
CA LEU A 108 37.54 17.44 10.43
C LEU A 108 38.19 18.45 11.37
N TYR A 109 37.46 18.91 12.38
CA TYR A 109 37.98 19.84 13.39
C TYR A 109 39.18 19.22 14.16
N ILE A 110 39.06 17.96 14.59
CA ILE A 110 40.14 17.23 15.25
C ILE A 110 41.33 17.02 14.32
N ALA A 111 41.10 16.68 13.06
CA ALA A 111 42.15 16.46 12.07
C ALA A 111 42.99 17.73 11.83
N ILE A 112 42.35 18.89 11.82
CA ILE A 112 43.01 20.20 11.68
C ILE A 112 43.78 20.52 12.97
N LEU A 113 43.16 20.41 14.15
CA LEU A 113 43.82 20.72 15.44
C LEU A 113 45.01 19.87 15.74
N LYS A 114 45.00 18.60 15.34
CA LYS A 114 46.06 17.62 15.62
C LYS A 114 47.06 17.47 14.48
N ASP A 115 46.94 18.34 13.46
CA ASP A 115 47.84 18.33 12.30
C ASP A 115 48.01 16.91 11.70
N PHE A 116 46.88 16.27 11.36
CA PHE A 116 46.88 14.92 10.82
C PHE A 116 47.62 14.87 9.47
N SER A 117 48.27 13.76 9.20
CA SER A 117 48.96 13.55 7.93
C SER A 117 48.02 13.69 6.73
N ASP A 118 48.55 14.02 5.54
CA ASP A 118 47.82 14.31 4.30
C ASP A 118 46.67 13.32 4.00
N LEU A 119 46.91 12.02 4.25
CA LEU A 119 45.89 11.00 3.98
C LEU A 119 44.65 11.12 4.90
N TYR A 120 44.89 11.35 6.21
CA TYR A 120 43.81 11.48 7.19
C TYR A 120 43.07 12.81 7.05
N LEU A 121 43.76 13.87 6.71
CA LEU A 121 43.19 15.17 6.41
C LEU A 121 42.35 15.08 5.13
N HIS A 122 42.85 14.40 4.11
CA HIS A 122 42.09 14.18 2.85
C HIS A 122 40.80 13.37 3.11
N PHE A 123 40.85 12.32 3.95
CA PHE A 123 39.69 11.57 4.41
C PHE A 123 38.71 12.51 5.14
N ALA A 124 39.17 13.34 6.08
CA ALA A 124 38.34 14.23 6.86
C ALA A 124 37.56 15.24 5.96
N VAL A 125 38.24 15.80 4.98
CA VAL A 125 37.62 16.75 4.02
C VAL A 125 36.56 16.04 3.17
N ILE A 126 36.87 14.87 2.60
CA ILE A 126 35.89 14.10 1.80
C ILE A 126 34.70 13.68 2.68
N PHE A 127 34.94 13.22 3.90
CA PHE A 127 33.89 12.84 4.83
C PHE A 127 32.96 14.01 5.16
N PHE A 128 33.52 15.18 5.44
CA PHE A 128 32.75 16.41 5.68
C PHE A 128 31.90 16.79 4.46
N LEU A 129 32.50 16.85 3.27
CA LEU A 129 31.79 17.25 2.06
C LEU A 129 30.65 16.29 1.72
N ILE A 130 30.87 14.97 1.80
CA ILE A 130 29.83 13.99 1.53
C ILE A 130 28.70 14.07 2.58
N SER A 131 29.04 14.28 3.86
CA SER A 131 28.03 14.41 4.92
C SER A 131 27.18 15.68 4.75
N ILE A 132 27.76 16.77 4.27
CA ILE A 132 27.01 18.00 3.96
C ILE A 132 26.08 17.78 2.76
N LEU A 133 26.54 17.09 1.71
CA LEU A 133 25.70 16.73 0.57
C LEU A 133 24.56 15.79 0.97
N ASP A 134 24.84 14.82 1.87
CA ASP A 134 23.84 13.92 2.44
C ASP A 134 22.78 14.71 3.24
N LEU A 135 23.22 15.63 4.11
CA LEU A 135 22.33 16.50 4.89
C LEU A 135 21.35 17.26 4.00
N PHE A 136 21.85 18.00 3.01
CA PHE A 136 21.00 18.78 2.13
C PHE A 136 20.15 17.90 1.21
N GLY A 137 20.73 16.84 0.64
CA GLY A 137 20.03 15.91 -0.26
C GLY A 137 18.85 15.19 0.40
N ASN A 138 19.02 14.75 1.66
CA ASN A 138 17.96 14.07 2.40
C ASN A 138 16.94 15.02 3.01
N LEU A 139 17.30 16.24 3.39
CA LEU A 139 16.34 17.24 3.89
C LEU A 139 15.55 17.96 2.78
N MET A 140 16.01 17.91 1.53
CA MET A 140 15.20 18.38 0.41
C MET A 140 14.04 17.41 0.15
N PRO A 141 12.77 17.88 0.19
CA PRO A 141 11.62 17.02 -0.05
C PRO A 141 11.66 16.39 -1.46
N ASN A 142 11.59 15.07 -1.52
CA ASN A 142 11.53 14.32 -2.78
C ASN A 142 10.33 13.37 -2.73
N GLU A 143 9.37 13.57 -3.64
CA GLU A 143 8.13 12.81 -3.71
C GLU A 143 8.30 11.42 -4.36
N LYS A 144 9.52 11.10 -4.84
CA LYS A 144 9.76 9.77 -5.41
C LYS A 144 9.66 8.70 -4.32
N PRO A 145 8.77 7.73 -4.49
CA PRO A 145 8.64 6.64 -3.54
C PRO A 145 9.90 5.76 -3.55
N ILE A 146 10.23 5.24 -2.38
CA ILE A 146 11.25 4.22 -2.16
C ILE A 146 10.50 2.94 -1.82
N GLU A 147 10.54 1.96 -2.71
CA GLU A 147 9.87 0.68 -2.53
C GLU A 147 10.80 -0.29 -1.80
N LEU A 148 10.30 -0.92 -0.73
CA LEU A 148 10.99 -1.96 0.02
C LEU A 148 10.76 -3.33 -0.63
N PHE A 149 11.56 -4.31 -0.21
CA PHE A 149 11.46 -5.68 -0.71
C PHE A 149 10.11 -6.35 -0.40
N ASP A 150 9.43 -5.96 0.65
CA ASP A 150 8.11 -6.45 1.07
C ASP A 150 6.93 -5.71 0.36
N GLY A 151 7.25 -4.85 -0.61
CA GLY A 151 6.25 -4.05 -1.33
C GLY A 151 5.78 -2.80 -0.60
N THR A 152 6.22 -2.55 0.63
CA THR A 152 5.90 -1.31 1.33
C THR A 152 6.65 -0.13 0.72
N VAL A 153 6.06 1.06 0.82
CA VAL A 153 6.59 2.29 0.22
C VAL A 153 6.93 3.31 1.30
N THR A 154 8.09 3.91 1.19
CA THR A 154 8.54 5.01 2.03
C THR A 154 9.08 6.17 1.18
N TYR A 155 9.52 7.24 1.82
CA TYR A 155 10.01 8.45 1.16
C TYR A 155 11.28 8.95 1.87
N ASN A 156 11.98 9.91 1.25
CA ASN A 156 13.13 10.52 1.88
C ASN A 156 12.72 11.36 3.11
N ASP A 157 13.70 11.69 3.95
CA ASP A 157 13.48 12.39 5.22
C ASP A 157 12.79 13.73 5.02
N GLY A 158 13.20 14.53 4.03
CA GLY A 158 12.65 15.83 3.75
C GLY A 158 11.16 15.78 3.41
N TYR A 159 10.74 14.82 2.60
CA TYR A 159 9.32 14.64 2.28
C TYR A 159 8.53 14.16 3.49
N THR A 160 9.08 13.18 4.24
CA THR A 160 8.51 12.69 5.48
C THR A 160 8.34 13.82 6.51
N LEU A 161 9.37 14.65 6.71
CA LEU A 161 9.30 15.83 7.59
C LEU A 161 8.25 16.83 7.14
N SER A 162 8.19 17.12 5.85
CA SER A 162 7.19 18.04 5.30
C SER A 162 5.75 17.56 5.61
N LYS A 163 5.48 16.26 5.48
CA LYS A 163 4.21 15.65 5.90
C LYS A 163 3.98 15.78 7.40
N LEU A 164 4.97 15.42 8.22
CA LEU A 164 4.86 15.47 9.68
C LEU A 164 4.60 16.90 10.19
N PHE A 165 5.23 17.93 9.61
CA PHE A 165 4.98 19.33 9.97
C PHE A 165 3.57 19.79 9.56
N LYS A 166 3.04 19.33 8.43
CA LYS A 166 1.64 19.58 8.06
C LYS A 166 0.68 18.98 9.10
N TYR A 167 0.93 17.72 9.52
CA TYR A 167 0.07 17.02 10.49
C TYR A 167 0.23 17.53 11.93
N ARG A 168 1.38 18.12 12.28
CA ARG A 168 1.65 18.63 13.64
C ARG A 168 0.62 19.69 14.08
N LYS A 169 0.01 20.43 13.14
CA LYS A 169 -1.01 21.43 13.45
C LYS A 169 -2.32 20.83 13.96
N PHE A 170 -2.59 19.56 13.63
CA PHE A 170 -3.86 18.88 13.96
C PHE A 170 -3.66 17.43 14.46
N PRO A 171 -2.70 17.17 15.38
CA PRO A 171 -2.33 15.80 15.73
C PRO A 171 -3.49 15.05 16.40
N ASN A 172 -4.30 15.72 17.25
CA ASN A 172 -5.39 15.06 17.96
C ASN A 172 -6.57 14.76 17.04
N GLN A 173 -6.99 15.71 16.20
CA GLN A 173 -8.10 15.50 15.26
C GLN A 173 -7.79 14.46 14.18
N TYR A 174 -6.54 14.37 13.73
CA TYR A 174 -6.15 13.34 12.77
C TYR A 174 -6.17 11.94 13.41
N ALA A 175 -5.59 11.81 14.61
CA ALA A 175 -5.66 10.56 15.38
C ALA A 175 -7.10 10.16 15.71
N GLU A 176 -7.95 11.14 16.06
CA GLU A 176 -9.39 10.94 16.27
C GLU A 176 -10.09 10.44 15.00
N ALA A 177 -9.80 11.02 13.83
CA ALA A 177 -10.39 10.59 12.56
C ALA A 177 -10.05 9.13 12.25
N ILE A 178 -8.78 8.73 12.48
CA ILE A 178 -8.32 7.34 12.30
C ILE A 178 -8.98 6.40 13.31
N ASP A 179 -9.09 6.80 14.59
CA ASP A 179 -9.74 6.00 15.63
C ASP A 179 -11.24 5.76 15.31
N LEU A 180 -11.95 6.81 14.89
CA LEU A 180 -13.34 6.71 14.43
C LEU A 180 -13.47 5.80 13.21
N PHE A 181 -12.56 5.91 12.24
CA PHE A 181 -12.54 5.04 11.07
C PHE A 181 -12.34 3.57 11.47
N ASN A 182 -11.37 3.28 12.33
CA ASN A 182 -11.10 1.92 12.80
C ASN A 182 -12.27 1.34 13.62
N LYS A 183 -13.02 2.19 14.34
CA LYS A 183 -14.26 1.83 15.04
C LYS A 183 -15.46 1.70 14.09
N LYS A 184 -15.27 1.84 12.78
CA LYS A 184 -16.32 1.83 11.77
C LYS A 184 -17.36 2.95 11.92
N GLU A 185 -17.04 4.01 12.67
CA GLU A 185 -17.87 5.21 12.81
C GLU A 185 -17.66 6.14 11.58
N TYR A 186 -17.89 5.60 10.38
CA TYR A 186 -17.52 6.22 9.12
C TYR A 186 -18.11 7.62 8.92
N LYS A 187 -19.37 7.86 9.31
CA LYS A 187 -19.98 9.20 9.18
C LYS A 187 -19.25 10.27 9.97
N LYS A 188 -18.73 9.91 11.15
CA LYS A 188 -17.96 10.85 11.99
C LYS A 188 -16.56 11.06 11.43
N SER A 189 -15.89 10.00 11.00
CA SER A 189 -14.55 10.10 10.41
C SER A 189 -14.56 10.91 9.10
N ILE A 190 -15.59 10.77 8.25
CA ILE A 190 -15.78 11.56 7.03
C ILE A 190 -15.80 13.05 7.33
N ASN A 191 -16.52 13.49 8.39
CA ASN A 191 -16.59 14.90 8.76
C ASN A 191 -15.18 15.49 9.05
N LEU A 192 -14.32 14.71 9.72
CA LEU A 192 -12.95 15.14 10.01
C LEU A 192 -12.06 15.09 8.76
N PHE A 193 -12.18 14.06 7.93
CA PHE A 193 -11.44 14.00 6.66
C PHE A 193 -11.84 15.12 5.71
N ASP A 194 -13.13 15.43 5.57
CA ASP A 194 -13.62 16.56 4.78
C ASP A 194 -13.12 17.90 5.31
N TYR A 195 -13.06 18.07 6.64
CA TYR A 195 -12.45 19.24 7.25
C TYR A 195 -10.97 19.38 6.85
N PHE A 196 -10.18 18.28 6.88
CA PHE A 196 -8.78 18.33 6.47
C PHE A 196 -8.62 18.69 5.00
N LEU A 197 -9.43 18.14 4.12
CA LEU A 197 -9.41 18.53 2.69
C LEU A 197 -9.79 20.00 2.48
N LYS A 198 -10.79 20.50 3.21
CA LYS A 198 -11.22 21.91 3.16
C LYS A 198 -10.09 22.88 3.57
N ILE A 199 -9.29 22.55 4.57
CA ILE A 199 -8.13 23.36 4.97
C ILE A 199 -6.88 23.09 4.13
N LYS A 200 -7.05 22.40 2.99
CA LYS A 200 -5.99 22.04 2.03
C LYS A 200 -4.89 21.17 2.64
N LEU A 201 -5.20 20.38 3.64
CA LEU A 201 -4.33 19.34 4.15
C LEU A 201 -4.47 18.09 3.25
N LYS A 202 -3.97 18.20 2.01
CA LYS A 202 -4.06 17.15 1.03
C LYS A 202 -3.01 16.07 1.29
N ASN A 203 -3.47 14.84 1.45
CA ASN A 203 -2.63 13.67 1.66
C ASN A 203 -3.34 12.44 1.09
N GLU A 204 -2.59 11.55 0.47
CA GLU A 204 -3.11 10.31 -0.11
C GLU A 204 -3.99 9.52 0.87
N ASN A 205 -3.50 9.34 2.12
CA ASN A 205 -4.23 8.55 3.12
C ASN A 205 -5.58 9.20 3.50
N ILE A 206 -5.65 10.55 3.56
CA ILE A 206 -6.92 11.25 3.82
C ILE A 206 -7.92 10.97 2.70
N TYR A 207 -7.47 11.03 1.44
CA TYR A 207 -8.33 10.67 0.30
C TYR A 207 -8.77 9.21 0.36
N ARG A 208 -7.82 8.26 0.47
CA ARG A 208 -8.11 6.81 0.53
C ARG A 208 -9.11 6.47 1.64
N LEU A 209 -8.84 6.94 2.86
CA LEU A 209 -9.71 6.64 4.00
C LEU A 209 -11.08 7.31 3.87
N ASN A 210 -11.15 8.53 3.31
CA ASN A 210 -12.42 9.23 3.08
C ASN A 210 -13.22 8.56 1.96
N ILE A 211 -12.58 8.17 0.86
CA ILE A 211 -13.19 7.39 -0.22
C ILE A 211 -13.75 6.09 0.35
N PHE A 212 -12.93 5.29 1.04
CA PHE A 212 -13.34 4.03 1.64
C PHE A 212 -14.51 4.21 2.63
N ALA A 213 -14.44 5.21 3.50
CA ALA A 213 -15.52 5.49 4.45
C ALA A 213 -16.83 5.83 3.74
N ASN A 214 -16.79 6.61 2.64
CA ASN A 214 -17.97 6.91 1.82
C ASN A 214 -18.51 5.66 1.11
N MET A 215 -17.64 4.76 0.63
CA MET A 215 -18.05 3.47 0.06
C MET A 215 -18.79 2.63 1.11
N GLN A 216 -18.26 2.57 2.36
CA GLN A 216 -18.88 1.80 3.45
C GLN A 216 -20.27 2.30 3.85
N ILE A 217 -20.53 3.59 3.74
CA ILE A 217 -21.88 4.17 3.96
C ILE A 217 -22.71 4.28 2.66
N LYS A 218 -22.24 3.66 1.57
CA LYS A 218 -22.90 3.62 0.24
C LYS A 218 -23.10 4.99 -0.41
N ASN A 219 -22.31 5.98 -0.01
CA ASN A 219 -22.33 7.31 -0.64
C ASN A 219 -21.38 7.34 -1.84
N PHE A 220 -21.73 6.59 -2.89
CA PHE A 220 -20.86 6.38 -4.06
C PHE A 220 -20.66 7.64 -4.88
N GLU A 221 -21.63 8.55 -4.93
CA GLU A 221 -21.47 9.84 -5.62
C GLU A 221 -20.37 10.69 -4.95
N ARG A 222 -20.34 10.72 -3.60
CA ARG A 222 -19.29 11.44 -2.87
C ARG A 222 -17.94 10.74 -3.02
N ALA A 223 -17.94 9.40 -2.96
CA ALA A 223 -16.73 8.60 -3.17
C ALA A 223 -16.13 8.86 -4.56
N LYS A 224 -16.96 8.90 -5.62
CA LYS A 224 -16.56 9.24 -6.99
C LYS A 224 -15.88 10.62 -7.05
N LYS A 225 -16.53 11.64 -6.51
CA LYS A 225 -15.96 12.99 -6.52
C LYS A 225 -14.59 13.07 -5.81
N LEU A 226 -14.46 12.40 -4.65
CA LEU A 226 -13.19 12.32 -3.94
C LEU A 226 -12.12 11.56 -4.72
N PHE A 227 -12.53 10.51 -5.42
CA PHE A 227 -11.65 9.71 -6.27
C PHE A 227 -11.14 10.53 -7.47
N GLU A 228 -12.00 11.29 -8.12
CA GLU A 228 -11.65 12.21 -9.23
C GLU A 228 -10.66 13.29 -8.75
N ASP A 229 -10.92 13.91 -7.58
CA ASP A 229 -9.99 14.87 -6.96
C ASP A 229 -8.63 14.20 -6.62
N TYR A 230 -8.66 12.94 -6.14
CA TYR A 230 -7.48 12.17 -5.80
C TYR A 230 -6.63 11.81 -7.02
N GLU A 231 -7.27 11.35 -8.11
CA GLU A 231 -6.59 11.00 -9.37
C GLU A 231 -5.88 12.21 -10.01
N GLN A 232 -6.45 13.41 -9.88
CA GLN A 232 -5.84 14.64 -10.40
C GLN A 232 -4.60 15.08 -9.61
N GLU A 233 -4.49 14.73 -8.33
CA GLU A 233 -3.45 15.26 -7.44
C GLU A 233 -2.34 14.27 -7.13
N PHE A 234 -2.60 12.97 -7.27
CA PHE A 234 -1.68 11.92 -6.85
C PHE A 234 -1.55 10.83 -7.91
N LYS A 235 -0.43 10.11 -7.87
CA LYS A 235 -0.25 8.92 -8.68
C LYS A 235 -0.97 7.75 -7.98
N LEU A 236 -1.93 7.17 -8.67
CA LEU A 236 -2.73 6.06 -8.15
C LEU A 236 -1.98 4.73 -8.22
N THR A 237 -2.25 3.88 -7.24
CA THR A 237 -1.81 2.48 -7.21
C THR A 237 -2.84 1.57 -7.90
N SER A 238 -2.49 0.30 -8.06
CA SER A 238 -3.41 -0.74 -8.54
C SER A 238 -4.68 -0.82 -7.68
N ASP A 239 -4.53 -0.77 -6.35
CA ASP A 239 -5.67 -0.84 -5.43
C ASP A 239 -6.56 0.40 -5.52
N ASP A 240 -5.97 1.59 -5.68
CA ASP A 240 -6.75 2.81 -5.89
C ASP A 240 -7.61 2.72 -7.15
N TYR A 241 -7.05 2.21 -8.26
CA TYR A 241 -7.82 1.98 -9.49
C TYR A 241 -8.87 0.89 -9.32
N SER A 242 -8.62 -0.14 -8.50
CA SER A 242 -9.62 -1.15 -8.15
C SER A 242 -10.81 -0.53 -7.41
N ASP A 243 -10.55 0.33 -6.44
CA ASP A 243 -11.59 1.07 -5.71
C ASP A 243 -12.37 2.00 -6.66
N GLY A 244 -11.66 2.70 -7.58
CA GLY A 244 -12.28 3.49 -8.64
C GLY A 244 -13.26 2.64 -9.47
N GLY A 245 -12.79 1.51 -9.98
CA GLY A 245 -13.64 0.59 -10.74
C GLY A 245 -14.88 0.14 -9.97
N PHE A 246 -14.74 -0.16 -8.67
CA PHE A 246 -15.87 -0.52 -7.82
C PHE A 246 -16.88 0.63 -7.64
N ILE A 247 -16.40 1.84 -7.38
CA ILE A 247 -17.25 3.04 -7.24
C ILE A 247 -18.08 3.27 -8.51
N TYR A 248 -17.44 3.26 -9.68
CA TYR A 248 -18.11 3.48 -10.95
C TYR A 248 -19.09 2.34 -11.28
N SER A 249 -18.76 1.09 -10.94
CA SER A 249 -19.68 -0.05 -11.06
C SER A 249 -20.95 0.14 -10.22
N LYS A 250 -20.81 0.64 -8.98
CA LYS A 250 -21.96 0.91 -8.09
C LYS A 250 -22.85 2.08 -8.57
N LEU A 251 -22.32 2.92 -9.44
CA LEU A 251 -23.05 4.02 -10.11
C LEU A 251 -23.59 3.61 -11.49
N ASN A 252 -23.50 2.33 -11.87
CA ASN A 252 -23.88 1.80 -13.18
C ASN A 252 -23.11 2.41 -14.36
N MET A 253 -21.92 2.96 -14.12
CA MET A 253 -21.01 3.50 -15.12
C MET A 253 -20.05 2.38 -15.56
N ASN A 254 -20.58 1.43 -16.34
CA ASN A 254 -19.92 0.15 -16.60
C ASN A 254 -18.67 0.28 -17.46
N ASP A 255 -18.65 1.16 -18.46
CA ASP A 255 -17.49 1.33 -19.35
C ASP A 255 -16.31 1.92 -18.57
N GLU A 256 -16.54 2.98 -17.79
CA GLU A 256 -15.51 3.59 -16.95
C GLU A 256 -15.02 2.63 -15.87
N SER A 257 -15.93 1.84 -15.29
CA SER A 257 -15.57 0.79 -14.32
C SER A 257 -14.59 -0.22 -14.92
N LEU A 258 -14.86 -0.70 -16.14
CA LEU A 258 -13.97 -1.61 -16.86
C LEU A 258 -12.62 -0.98 -17.15
N ASP A 259 -12.57 0.30 -17.53
CA ASP A 259 -11.32 1.02 -17.79
C ASP A 259 -10.47 1.13 -16.51
N PHE A 260 -11.06 1.41 -15.36
CA PHE A 260 -10.36 1.44 -14.09
C PHE A 260 -9.84 0.06 -13.67
N TYR A 261 -10.61 -1.01 -13.84
CA TYR A 261 -10.10 -2.36 -13.59
C TYR A 261 -8.96 -2.75 -14.56
N ASN A 262 -9.01 -2.30 -15.82
CA ASN A 262 -7.91 -2.49 -16.76
C ASN A 262 -6.63 -1.81 -16.28
N LYS A 263 -6.70 -0.52 -15.90
CA LYS A 263 -5.56 0.23 -15.35
C LYS A 263 -5.00 -0.44 -14.09
N SER A 264 -5.87 -0.96 -13.21
CA SER A 264 -5.45 -1.69 -12.02
C SER A 264 -4.66 -2.95 -12.38
N ILE A 265 -5.18 -3.77 -13.31
CA ILE A 265 -4.54 -5.03 -13.75
C ILE A 265 -3.25 -4.76 -14.52
N GLU A 266 -3.16 -3.66 -15.28
CA GLU A 266 -1.92 -3.22 -15.94
C GLU A 266 -0.82 -2.88 -14.94
N LEU A 267 -1.16 -2.25 -13.82
CA LEU A 267 -0.20 -1.94 -12.76
C LEU A 267 0.18 -3.16 -11.91
N ASN A 268 -0.79 -4.02 -11.64
CA ASN A 268 -0.60 -5.27 -10.91
C ASN A 268 -1.51 -6.36 -11.48
N SER A 269 -0.94 -7.23 -12.31
CA SER A 269 -1.65 -8.33 -12.97
C SER A 269 -2.17 -9.41 -12.00
N GLU A 270 -1.81 -9.31 -10.71
CA GLU A 270 -2.21 -10.21 -9.63
C GLU A 270 -3.19 -9.56 -8.65
N ASN A 271 -3.77 -8.42 -9.00
CA ASN A 271 -4.81 -7.79 -8.17
C ASN A 271 -6.11 -8.60 -8.23
N VAL A 272 -6.31 -9.44 -7.21
CA VAL A 272 -7.44 -10.38 -7.11
C VAL A 272 -8.79 -9.67 -7.18
N TYR A 273 -8.92 -8.52 -6.53
CA TYR A 273 -10.16 -7.74 -6.52
C TYR A 273 -10.50 -7.20 -7.91
N SER A 274 -9.52 -6.65 -8.61
CA SER A 274 -9.72 -6.13 -9.97
C SER A 274 -10.02 -7.23 -10.97
N LEU A 275 -9.33 -8.37 -10.90
CA LEU A 275 -9.59 -9.52 -11.73
C LEU A 275 -11.02 -10.03 -11.52
N ASN A 276 -11.42 -10.26 -10.26
CA ASN A 276 -12.76 -10.72 -9.93
C ASN A 276 -13.84 -9.71 -10.34
N ASN A 277 -13.67 -8.44 -10.04
CA ASN A 277 -14.69 -7.42 -10.29
C ASN A 277 -14.83 -7.11 -11.78
N LYS A 278 -13.73 -7.12 -12.55
CA LYS A 278 -13.80 -7.07 -14.02
C LYS A 278 -14.56 -8.27 -14.60
N GLY A 279 -14.26 -9.48 -14.11
CA GLY A 279 -14.99 -10.68 -14.48
C GLY A 279 -16.49 -10.59 -14.14
N PHE A 280 -16.82 -10.06 -12.96
CA PHE A 280 -18.21 -9.83 -12.56
C PHE A 280 -18.91 -8.81 -13.49
N ALA A 281 -18.25 -7.71 -13.83
CA ALA A 281 -18.79 -6.74 -14.79
C ALA A 281 -19.04 -7.38 -16.18
N LEU A 282 -18.13 -8.24 -16.65
CA LEU A 282 -18.35 -9.01 -17.88
C LEU A 282 -19.52 -9.99 -17.76
N ASN A 283 -19.72 -10.62 -16.60
CA ASN A 283 -20.91 -11.45 -16.34
C ASN A 283 -22.21 -10.66 -16.41
N LEU A 284 -22.23 -9.42 -15.93
CA LEU A 284 -23.41 -8.54 -16.08
C LEU A 284 -23.69 -8.17 -17.53
N LEU A 285 -22.66 -8.12 -18.37
CA LEU A 285 -22.75 -7.91 -19.81
C LEU A 285 -22.97 -9.22 -20.60
N GLU A 286 -23.23 -10.34 -19.91
CA GLU A 286 -23.40 -11.68 -20.48
C GLU A 286 -22.18 -12.21 -21.25
N LYS A 287 -21.00 -11.60 -21.07
CA LYS A 287 -19.73 -11.99 -21.69
C LYS A 287 -19.02 -13.08 -20.87
N TYR A 288 -19.76 -14.15 -20.58
CA TYR A 288 -19.34 -15.22 -19.65
C TYR A 288 -18.04 -15.89 -20.07
N SER A 289 -17.85 -16.12 -21.37
CA SER A 289 -16.61 -16.78 -21.86
C SER A 289 -15.38 -15.90 -21.67
N GLU A 290 -15.52 -14.57 -21.72
CA GLU A 290 -14.43 -13.63 -21.48
C GLU A 290 -14.14 -13.46 -19.97
N ALA A 291 -15.15 -13.67 -19.12
CA ALA A 291 -15.02 -13.57 -17.66
C ALA A 291 -14.26 -14.74 -17.03
N ILE A 292 -14.43 -15.98 -17.56
CA ILE A 292 -13.82 -17.19 -16.98
C ILE A 292 -12.30 -17.08 -16.77
N PRO A 293 -11.48 -16.65 -17.76
CA PRO A 293 -10.03 -16.54 -17.57
C PRO A 293 -9.62 -15.55 -16.46
N LEU A 294 -10.41 -14.50 -16.21
CA LEU A 294 -10.14 -13.53 -15.15
C LEU A 294 -10.36 -14.17 -13.77
N PHE A 295 -11.42 -14.95 -13.61
CA PHE A 295 -11.66 -15.70 -12.38
C PHE A 295 -10.63 -16.81 -12.19
N ASP A 296 -10.22 -17.50 -13.26
CA ASP A 296 -9.14 -18.49 -13.20
C ASP A 296 -7.86 -17.86 -12.65
N LYS A 297 -7.50 -16.69 -13.18
CA LYS A 297 -6.33 -15.94 -12.70
C LYS A 297 -6.48 -15.47 -11.25
N ALA A 298 -7.66 -14.98 -10.87
CA ALA A 298 -7.91 -14.56 -9.49
C ALA A 298 -7.79 -15.73 -8.50
N ILE A 299 -8.27 -16.93 -8.88
CA ILE A 299 -8.16 -18.15 -8.07
C ILE A 299 -6.71 -18.65 -8.02
N GLU A 300 -5.94 -18.52 -9.11
CA GLU A 300 -4.52 -18.85 -9.13
C GLU A 300 -3.74 -18.01 -8.12
N VAL A 301 -4.08 -16.72 -7.98
CA VAL A 301 -3.43 -15.77 -7.05
C VAL A 301 -3.90 -16.01 -5.62
N ASP A 302 -5.20 -16.21 -5.39
CA ASP A 302 -5.78 -16.48 -4.08
C ASP A 302 -6.83 -17.60 -4.17
N GLU A 303 -6.42 -18.83 -3.83
CA GLU A 303 -7.29 -20.00 -3.83
C GLU A 303 -8.39 -20.00 -2.76
N PHE A 304 -8.34 -19.05 -1.81
CA PHE A 304 -9.35 -18.90 -0.74
C PHE A 304 -10.35 -17.78 -1.03
N PHE A 305 -10.21 -17.05 -2.14
CA PHE A 305 -11.11 -15.96 -2.49
C PHE A 305 -12.44 -16.48 -3.04
N ALA A 306 -13.40 -16.69 -2.16
CA ALA A 306 -14.70 -17.32 -2.42
C ALA A 306 -15.49 -16.65 -3.58
N TYR A 307 -15.41 -15.33 -3.74
CA TYR A 307 -16.15 -14.60 -4.77
C TYR A 307 -15.78 -15.02 -6.20
N SER A 308 -14.51 -15.32 -6.46
CA SER A 308 -14.08 -15.74 -7.80
C SER A 308 -14.63 -17.11 -8.19
N TYR A 309 -14.72 -18.03 -7.24
CA TYR A 309 -15.35 -19.35 -7.50
C TYR A 309 -16.81 -19.21 -7.86
N ASN A 310 -17.59 -18.50 -7.06
CA ASN A 310 -19.01 -18.30 -7.32
C ASN A 310 -19.29 -17.61 -8.67
N ASN A 311 -18.51 -16.56 -9.00
CA ASN A 311 -18.68 -15.82 -10.24
C ASN A 311 -18.26 -16.63 -11.46
N ARG A 312 -17.16 -17.41 -11.36
CA ARG A 312 -16.75 -18.37 -12.38
C ARG A 312 -17.80 -19.49 -12.54
N GLY A 313 -18.38 -19.95 -11.44
CA GLY A 313 -19.43 -20.94 -11.41
C GLY A 313 -20.64 -20.52 -12.25
N LEU A 314 -21.12 -19.29 -12.06
CA LEU A 314 -22.19 -18.72 -12.88
C LEU A 314 -21.79 -18.68 -14.36
N SER A 315 -20.59 -18.18 -14.67
CA SER A 315 -20.09 -18.11 -16.05
C SER A 315 -20.03 -19.47 -16.72
N LYS A 316 -19.57 -20.50 -16.01
CA LYS A 316 -19.52 -21.89 -16.51
C LYS A 316 -20.91 -22.46 -16.75
N ILE A 317 -21.86 -22.24 -15.84
CA ILE A 317 -23.25 -22.66 -16.01
C ILE A 317 -23.84 -22.03 -17.28
N LYS A 318 -23.71 -20.71 -17.44
CA LYS A 318 -24.22 -19.96 -18.59
C LYS A 318 -23.55 -20.33 -19.93
N THR A 319 -22.37 -20.93 -19.89
CA THR A 319 -21.65 -21.47 -21.07
C THR A 319 -21.85 -22.97 -21.27
N GLY A 320 -22.79 -23.62 -20.56
CA GLY A 320 -23.12 -25.03 -20.70
C GLY A 320 -22.25 -26.01 -19.88
N ARG A 321 -21.26 -25.52 -19.14
CA ARG A 321 -20.39 -26.32 -18.27
C ARG A 321 -21.02 -26.49 -16.87
N ILE A 322 -22.26 -27.04 -16.85
CA ILE A 322 -23.12 -26.99 -15.66
C ILE A 322 -22.48 -27.64 -14.43
N ASN A 323 -21.99 -28.86 -14.56
CA ASN A 323 -21.43 -29.61 -13.42
C ASN A 323 -20.21 -28.93 -12.81
N GLU A 324 -19.34 -28.38 -13.66
CA GLU A 324 -18.17 -27.64 -13.21
C GLU A 324 -18.56 -26.32 -12.51
N GLY A 325 -19.60 -25.65 -13.05
CA GLY A 325 -20.09 -24.43 -12.47
C GLY A 325 -20.74 -24.63 -11.10
N LEU A 326 -21.51 -25.69 -10.94
CA LEU A 326 -22.11 -26.06 -9.64
C LEU A 326 -21.03 -26.42 -8.61
N ALA A 327 -19.98 -27.15 -9.02
CA ALA A 327 -18.85 -27.46 -8.15
C ALA A 327 -18.10 -26.19 -7.69
N ASP A 328 -17.93 -25.21 -8.58
CA ASP A 328 -17.34 -23.92 -8.23
C ASP A 328 -18.21 -23.16 -7.20
N ILE A 329 -19.53 -23.08 -7.39
CA ILE A 329 -20.44 -22.43 -6.43
C ILE A 329 -20.41 -23.16 -5.08
N GLU A 330 -20.40 -24.48 -5.07
CA GLU A 330 -20.28 -25.26 -3.84
C GLU A 330 -18.96 -24.99 -3.12
N LYS A 331 -17.85 -24.92 -3.85
CA LYS A 331 -16.54 -24.54 -3.31
C LYS A 331 -16.58 -23.14 -2.70
N SER A 332 -17.25 -22.17 -3.33
CA SER A 332 -17.44 -20.84 -2.78
C SER A 332 -18.19 -20.87 -1.44
N ILE A 333 -19.28 -21.64 -1.33
CA ILE A 333 -20.03 -21.78 -0.08
C ILE A 333 -19.21 -22.47 1.01
N GLN A 334 -18.33 -23.43 0.64
CA GLN A 334 -17.42 -24.08 1.59
C GLN A 334 -16.39 -23.09 2.15
N LEU A 335 -15.86 -22.19 1.30
CA LEU A 335 -14.88 -21.17 1.68
C LEU A 335 -15.53 -20.05 2.52
N ASP A 336 -16.71 -19.59 2.11
CA ASP A 336 -17.47 -18.55 2.82
C ASP A 336 -18.98 -18.84 2.77
N ARG A 337 -19.53 -19.34 3.88
CA ARG A 337 -20.95 -19.63 4.02
C ARG A 337 -21.85 -18.40 4.01
N ASN A 338 -21.26 -17.21 4.22
CA ASN A 338 -21.99 -15.94 4.24
C ASN A 338 -21.88 -15.20 2.89
N ASN A 339 -21.26 -15.80 1.87
CA ASN A 339 -21.22 -15.20 0.53
C ASN A 339 -22.62 -15.23 -0.10
N SER A 340 -23.35 -14.14 0.00
CA SER A 340 -24.71 -13.98 -0.54
C SER A 340 -24.80 -14.26 -2.04
N TYR A 341 -23.75 -13.86 -2.80
CA TYR A 341 -23.69 -14.09 -4.24
C TYR A 341 -23.65 -15.56 -4.64
N SER A 342 -23.14 -16.46 -3.78
CA SER A 342 -23.16 -17.91 -4.04
C SER A 342 -24.60 -18.44 -4.08
N TYR A 343 -25.41 -18.03 -3.12
CA TYR A 343 -26.83 -18.40 -3.07
C TYR A 343 -27.63 -17.75 -4.22
N ARG A 344 -27.33 -16.48 -4.52
CA ARG A 344 -27.91 -15.80 -5.68
C ARG A 344 -27.63 -16.55 -6.98
N ASN A 345 -26.37 -16.91 -7.23
CA ASN A 345 -25.99 -17.58 -8.48
C ASN A 345 -26.52 -19.01 -8.58
N LEU A 346 -26.58 -19.73 -7.45
CA LEU A 346 -27.26 -21.02 -7.39
C LEU A 346 -28.77 -20.88 -7.62
N GLY A 347 -29.39 -19.83 -7.08
CA GLY A 347 -30.79 -19.49 -7.34
C GLY A 347 -31.07 -19.20 -8.82
N ILE A 348 -30.19 -18.47 -9.51
CA ILE A 348 -30.27 -18.21 -10.95
C ILE A 348 -30.26 -19.54 -11.73
N TYR A 349 -29.38 -20.48 -11.39
CA TYR A 349 -29.35 -21.78 -12.02
C TYR A 349 -30.70 -22.53 -11.85
N HIS A 350 -31.24 -22.62 -10.63
CA HIS A 350 -32.52 -23.29 -10.39
C HIS A 350 -33.69 -22.61 -11.06
N PHE A 351 -33.65 -21.26 -11.17
CA PHE A 351 -34.64 -20.51 -11.92
C PHE A 351 -34.60 -20.85 -13.43
N ASP A 352 -33.41 -20.90 -14.03
CA ASP A 352 -33.19 -21.21 -15.43
C ASP A 352 -33.71 -22.62 -15.82
N ILE A 353 -33.67 -23.57 -14.90
CA ILE A 353 -34.17 -24.93 -15.13
C ILE A 353 -35.63 -25.14 -14.70
N GLY A 354 -36.32 -24.06 -14.29
CA GLY A 354 -37.72 -24.12 -13.91
C GLY A 354 -38.02 -24.59 -12.48
N GLU A 355 -37.02 -24.75 -11.63
CA GLU A 355 -37.20 -25.12 -10.21
C GLU A 355 -37.49 -23.85 -9.37
N ILE A 356 -38.63 -23.23 -9.63
CA ILE A 356 -38.96 -21.87 -9.15
C ILE A 356 -38.98 -21.75 -7.62
N GLU A 357 -39.54 -22.74 -6.91
CA GLU A 357 -39.61 -22.70 -5.43
C GLU A 357 -38.21 -22.74 -4.82
N LYS A 358 -37.32 -23.58 -5.36
CA LYS A 358 -35.95 -23.67 -4.88
C LYS A 358 -35.13 -22.43 -5.21
N ALA A 359 -35.33 -21.86 -6.39
CA ALA A 359 -34.73 -20.58 -6.78
C ALA A 359 -35.13 -19.47 -5.78
N ARG A 360 -36.41 -19.40 -5.46
CA ARG A 360 -36.94 -18.43 -4.48
C ARG A 360 -36.33 -18.58 -3.09
N GLU A 361 -36.24 -19.81 -2.58
CA GLU A 361 -35.60 -20.10 -1.29
C GLU A 361 -34.15 -19.57 -1.26
N LEU A 362 -33.39 -19.84 -2.34
CA LEU A 362 -32.01 -19.42 -2.46
C LEU A 362 -31.87 -17.89 -2.60
N PHE A 363 -32.75 -17.22 -3.34
CA PHE A 363 -32.77 -15.76 -3.42
C PHE A 363 -33.12 -15.11 -2.07
N LEU A 364 -34.07 -15.68 -1.34
CA LEU A 364 -34.40 -15.19 0.00
C LEU A 364 -33.21 -15.38 0.97
N LYS A 365 -32.50 -16.51 0.87
CA LYS A 365 -31.28 -16.74 1.66
C LYS A 365 -30.17 -15.76 1.28
N SER A 366 -29.99 -15.47 0.00
CA SER A 366 -29.05 -14.45 -0.46
C SER A 366 -29.38 -13.08 0.14
N LYS A 367 -30.66 -12.66 0.12
CA LYS A 367 -31.10 -11.38 0.68
C LYS A 367 -30.96 -11.31 2.20
N GLU A 368 -31.20 -12.43 2.91
CA GLU A 368 -30.98 -12.52 4.36
C GLU A 368 -29.52 -12.26 4.74
N LEU A 369 -28.58 -12.74 3.91
CA LEU A 369 -27.13 -12.58 4.13
C LEU A 369 -26.66 -11.17 3.77
N ASP A 370 -27.17 -10.61 2.67
CA ASP A 370 -26.86 -9.26 2.23
C ASP A 370 -28.02 -8.70 1.38
N GLU A 371 -28.74 -7.73 1.95
CA GLU A 371 -29.89 -7.08 1.30
C GLU A 371 -29.50 -6.30 0.02
N ASP A 372 -28.22 -5.95 -0.14
CA ASP A 372 -27.69 -5.21 -1.29
C ASP A 372 -27.09 -6.13 -2.37
N THR A 373 -27.29 -7.44 -2.26
CA THR A 373 -26.86 -8.36 -3.32
C THR A 373 -27.49 -7.94 -4.65
N HIS A 374 -26.66 -7.77 -5.68
CA HIS A 374 -27.07 -7.20 -6.96
C HIS A 374 -28.32 -7.88 -7.54
N MET A 375 -29.34 -7.10 -7.90
CA MET A 375 -30.63 -7.53 -8.45
C MET A 375 -31.42 -8.54 -7.61
N ILE A 376 -31.18 -8.63 -6.31
CA ILE A 376 -31.79 -9.69 -5.50
C ILE A 376 -33.32 -9.52 -5.39
N ASP A 377 -33.82 -8.28 -5.31
CA ASP A 377 -35.25 -8.01 -5.21
C ASP A 377 -36.00 -8.32 -6.50
N GLU A 378 -35.40 -7.99 -7.65
CA GLU A 378 -35.94 -8.32 -8.98
C GLU A 378 -35.99 -9.84 -9.17
N LEU A 379 -34.94 -10.55 -8.76
CA LEU A 379 -34.89 -12.01 -8.84
C LEU A 379 -35.95 -12.66 -7.95
N ILE A 380 -36.16 -12.18 -6.74
CA ILE A 380 -37.24 -12.66 -5.87
C ILE A 380 -38.62 -12.38 -6.49
N LEU A 381 -38.79 -11.19 -7.09
CA LEU A 381 -40.07 -10.82 -7.74
C LEU A 381 -40.36 -11.72 -8.95
N SER A 382 -39.35 -12.04 -9.76
CA SER A 382 -39.50 -12.93 -10.92
C SER A 382 -40.03 -14.32 -10.56
N THR A 383 -39.70 -14.83 -9.38
CA THR A 383 -40.23 -16.14 -8.87
C THR A 383 -41.69 -16.10 -8.46
N LYS A 384 -42.35 -14.92 -8.39
CA LYS A 384 -43.77 -14.81 -8.05
C LYS A 384 -44.68 -14.75 -9.31
N ILE A 385 -44.10 -14.42 -10.46
CA ILE A 385 -44.79 -14.17 -11.71
C ILE A 385 -44.71 -15.42 -12.61
N SER A 386 -43.75 -16.30 -12.37
CA SER A 386 -43.56 -17.58 -13.04
C SER A 386 -44.37 -18.68 -12.35
#